data_bf71560a4ff2d5c65b6727a75a63d4b8
#
_entry.id   bf71560a4ff2d5c65b6727a75a63d4b8
#
_cell.length_a   1.000
_cell.length_b   1.000
_cell.length_c   1.000
_cell.angle_alpha   90.00
_cell.angle_beta   90.00
_cell.angle_gamma   90.00
#
_symmetry.space_group_name_H-M   'P 1'
#
loop_
_entity.id
_entity.type
_entity.pdbx_description
1 polymer ?
#
loop_
_entity_poly.entity_id
_entity_poly.type
_entity_poly.pdbx_seq_one_letter_code
_entity_poly.pdbx_strand_id
1 'polypeptide(L)'
;VSVIGSNGAGKSTFLNAIAGDLRVDSGTIRINHEDVTRLPTWDRSERVARVFQDPMAGTCEALTIEENMALALARGKSRRLRRAIDRQTRELFRERLSVLRLGLENRLGDRIGLLSGGQRQAVSLLMASLRPSSILLLDEHTAALDPKTAAFVLELTDRVVKEGRLTTLMVTHSMRQALDYGTRTVMLHQGQVVLDVSGEERARLEV
;
A
#
# COMPACT_ATOMS: atom_id res chain seq x y z
N VAL A 1 5.36 10.56 -2.61
CA VAL A 1 6.46 10.89 -1.69
C VAL A 1 7.22 9.62 -1.37
N SER A 2 8.55 9.65 -1.55
CA SER A 2 9.43 8.55 -1.15
C SER A 2 10.06 8.87 0.21
N VAL A 3 10.04 7.90 1.13
CA VAL A 3 10.61 8.03 2.47
C VAL A 3 11.77 7.05 2.59
N ILE A 4 12.98 7.58 2.83
CA ILE A 4 14.21 6.82 2.96
C ILE A 4 14.84 7.02 4.34
N GLY A 5 15.83 6.22 4.68
CA GLY A 5 16.58 6.29 5.92
C GLY A 5 17.12 4.92 6.33
N SER A 6 18.10 4.92 7.22
CA SER A 6 18.70 3.70 7.77
C SER A 6 17.69 2.87 8.59
N ASN A 7 18.07 1.64 8.93
CA ASN A 7 17.32 0.84 9.87
C ASN A 7 17.25 1.57 11.23
N GLY A 8 16.08 1.57 11.86
CA GLY A 8 15.84 2.31 13.09
C GLY A 8 15.62 3.82 12.93
N ALA A 9 15.65 4.38 11.70
CA ALA A 9 15.41 5.80 11.47
C ALA A 9 13.99 6.30 11.80
N GLY A 10 13.03 5.40 12.07
CA GLY A 10 11.65 5.75 12.40
C GLY A 10 10.65 5.63 11.25
N LYS A 11 11.05 5.09 10.08
CA LYS A 11 10.19 4.97 8.90
C LYS A 11 8.88 4.21 9.15
N SER A 12 8.96 3.00 9.72
CA SER A 12 7.76 2.19 10.03
C SER A 12 6.94 2.81 11.15
N THR A 13 7.58 3.44 12.14
CA THR A 13 6.91 4.23 13.19
C THR A 13 6.08 5.35 12.58
N PHE A 14 6.66 6.07 11.62
CA PHE A 14 5.98 7.14 10.88
C PHE A 14 4.75 6.62 10.11
N LEU A 15 4.89 5.50 9.36
CA LEU A 15 3.75 4.88 8.69
C LEU A 15 2.68 4.39 9.67
N ASN A 16 3.07 3.77 10.78
CA ASN A 16 2.16 3.27 11.81
C ASN A 16 1.38 4.44 12.48
N ALA A 17 2.03 5.57 12.69
CA ALA A 17 1.37 6.77 13.22
C ALA A 17 0.31 7.30 12.24
N ILE A 18 0.60 7.35 10.93
CA ILE A 18 -0.37 7.76 9.90
C ILE A 18 -1.51 6.76 9.79
N ALA A 19 -1.22 5.47 9.80
CA ALA A 19 -2.23 4.41 9.73
C ALA A 19 -3.13 4.35 10.97
N GLY A 20 -2.66 4.89 12.12
CA GLY A 20 -3.38 4.83 13.40
C GLY A 20 -3.08 3.59 14.23
N ASP A 21 -2.08 2.80 13.82
CA ASP A 21 -1.59 1.64 14.56
C ASP A 21 -0.74 2.06 15.77
N LEU A 22 -0.21 3.28 15.73
CA LEU A 22 0.54 3.91 16.80
C LEU A 22 -0.11 5.25 17.18
N ARG A 23 -0.32 5.49 18.46
CA ARG A 23 -0.74 6.79 18.99
C ARG A 23 0.46 7.73 19.06
N VAL A 24 0.25 8.98 18.66
CA VAL A 24 1.26 10.04 18.80
C VAL A 24 1.12 10.72 20.15
N ASP A 25 2.24 11.01 20.80
CA ASP A 25 2.29 11.70 22.08
C ASP A 25 1.97 13.19 21.93
N SER A 26 2.40 13.80 20.83
CA SER A 26 2.20 15.21 20.52
C SER A 26 2.11 15.44 19.01
N GLY A 27 1.64 16.62 18.62
CA GLY A 27 1.46 16.98 17.22
C GLY A 27 0.10 16.61 16.67
N THR A 28 -0.09 16.81 15.35
CA THR A 28 -1.37 16.63 14.66
C THR A 28 -1.17 15.90 13.34
N ILE A 29 -2.03 14.93 13.06
CA ILE A 29 -2.09 14.24 11.77
C ILE A 29 -3.40 14.65 11.09
N ARG A 30 -3.28 15.24 9.89
CA ARG A 30 -4.45 15.65 9.09
C ARG A 30 -4.44 14.93 7.74
N ILE A 31 -5.59 14.39 7.35
CA ILE A 31 -5.81 13.79 6.03
C ILE A 31 -7.00 14.51 5.41
N ASN A 32 -6.83 15.12 4.23
CA ASN A 32 -7.85 15.95 3.57
C ASN A 32 -8.42 17.04 4.49
N HIS A 33 -7.54 17.74 5.23
CA HIS A 33 -7.88 18.81 6.21
C HIS A 33 -8.59 18.31 7.48
N GLU A 34 -8.99 17.06 7.57
CA GLU A 34 -9.58 16.48 8.78
C GLU A 34 -8.50 16.03 9.76
N ASP A 35 -8.68 16.35 11.03
CA ASP A 35 -7.80 15.88 12.10
C ASP A 35 -8.13 14.43 12.42
N VAL A 36 -7.19 13.53 12.12
CA VAL A 36 -7.31 12.09 12.37
C VAL A 36 -6.42 11.63 13.53
N THR A 37 -5.78 12.55 14.24
CA THR A 37 -4.73 12.26 15.24
C THR A 37 -5.16 11.23 16.27
N ARG A 38 -6.41 11.32 16.74
CA ARG A 38 -6.95 10.43 17.77
C ARG A 38 -7.85 9.32 17.23
N LEU A 39 -8.09 9.29 15.92
CA LEU A 39 -8.90 8.24 15.32
C LEU A 39 -8.14 6.90 15.32
N PRO A 40 -8.78 5.81 15.75
CA PRO A 40 -8.18 4.49 15.68
C PRO A 40 -8.09 3.99 14.22
N THR A 41 -7.29 2.95 14.00
CA THR A 41 -7.00 2.36 12.67
C THR A 41 -8.27 2.06 11.87
N TRP A 42 -9.30 1.50 12.51
CA TRP A 42 -10.54 1.13 11.80
C TRP A 42 -11.32 2.34 11.26
N ASP A 43 -11.28 3.49 11.96
CA ASP A 43 -11.91 4.72 11.49
C ASP A 43 -11.08 5.39 10.39
N ARG A 44 -9.73 5.26 10.47
CA ARG A 44 -8.83 5.74 9.41
C ARG A 44 -8.87 4.85 8.16
N SER A 45 -9.34 3.61 8.26
CA SER A 45 -9.33 2.63 7.16
C SER A 45 -10.11 3.07 5.91
N GLU A 46 -11.04 4.01 6.03
CA GLU A 46 -11.69 4.64 4.86
C GLU A 46 -10.73 5.52 4.06
N ARG A 47 -9.80 6.18 4.74
CA ARG A 47 -8.90 7.20 4.18
C ARG A 47 -7.52 6.66 3.85
N VAL A 48 -7.08 5.65 4.61
CA VAL A 48 -5.73 5.08 4.52
C VAL A 48 -5.79 3.65 4.01
N ALA A 49 -5.12 3.41 2.89
CA ALA A 49 -4.81 2.07 2.41
C ALA A 49 -3.34 1.76 2.71
N ARG A 50 -3.01 0.50 2.97
CA ARG A 50 -1.64 0.08 3.24
C ARG A 50 -1.29 -1.21 2.51
N VAL A 51 -0.08 -1.27 1.98
CA VAL A 51 0.59 -2.48 1.50
C VAL A 51 1.80 -2.71 2.39
N PHE A 52 1.88 -3.90 2.97
CA PHE A 52 2.94 -4.26 3.92
C PHE A 52 4.16 -4.82 3.20
N GLN A 53 5.30 -4.80 3.88
CA GLN A 53 6.54 -5.43 3.43
C GLN A 53 6.35 -6.93 3.26
N ASP A 54 5.76 -7.59 4.26
CA ASP A 54 5.35 -8.98 4.18
C ASP A 54 3.92 -9.06 3.62
N PRO A 55 3.73 -9.63 2.42
CA PRO A 55 2.40 -9.79 1.84
C PRO A 55 1.47 -10.67 2.67
N MET A 56 1.99 -11.48 3.60
CA MET A 56 1.19 -12.26 4.55
C MET A 56 0.46 -11.37 5.55
N ALA A 57 1.09 -10.26 5.98
CA ALA A 57 0.49 -9.32 6.93
C ALA A 57 -0.75 -8.61 6.37
N GLY A 58 -0.84 -8.47 5.05
CA GLY A 58 -1.95 -7.81 4.34
C GLY A 58 -3.04 -8.78 3.85
N THR A 59 -2.89 -10.08 4.04
CA THR A 59 -3.77 -11.12 3.49
C THR A 59 -4.09 -12.19 4.52
N CYS A 60 -5.24 -12.84 4.38
CA CYS A 60 -5.61 -14.03 5.16
C CYS A 60 -5.27 -15.28 4.35
N GLU A 61 -4.20 -15.97 4.71
CA GLU A 61 -3.63 -17.08 3.96
C GLU A 61 -4.61 -18.24 3.73
N ALA A 62 -5.47 -18.51 4.70
CA ALA A 62 -6.45 -19.59 4.67
C ALA A 62 -7.65 -19.30 3.75
N LEU A 63 -7.89 -18.03 3.43
CA LEU A 63 -9.00 -17.60 2.59
C LEU A 63 -8.60 -17.62 1.11
N THR A 64 -9.61 -17.73 0.25
CA THR A 64 -9.45 -17.65 -1.21
C THR A 64 -9.09 -16.23 -1.66
N ILE A 65 -8.65 -16.09 -2.92
CA ILE A 65 -8.38 -14.79 -3.53
C ILE A 65 -9.64 -13.92 -3.49
N GLU A 66 -10.82 -14.46 -3.89
CA GLU A 66 -12.06 -13.70 -3.89
C GLU A 66 -12.51 -13.29 -2.48
N GLU A 67 -12.28 -14.12 -1.46
CA GLU A 67 -12.61 -13.78 -0.08
C GLU A 67 -11.71 -12.67 0.47
N ASN A 68 -10.41 -12.71 0.19
CA ASN A 68 -9.48 -11.63 0.54
C ASN A 68 -9.87 -10.31 -0.15
N MET A 69 -10.18 -10.35 -1.45
CA MET A 69 -10.64 -9.18 -2.19
C MET A 69 -11.97 -8.65 -1.66
N ALA A 70 -12.90 -9.53 -1.24
CA ALA A 70 -14.16 -9.13 -0.65
C ALA A 70 -13.98 -8.41 0.70
N LEU A 71 -13.05 -8.89 1.54
CA LEU A 71 -12.66 -8.19 2.77
C LEU A 71 -12.12 -6.79 2.47
N ALA A 72 -11.23 -6.67 1.48
CA ALA A 72 -10.68 -5.39 1.06
C ALA A 72 -11.75 -4.44 0.50
N LEU A 73 -12.69 -4.97 -0.30
CA LEU A 73 -13.82 -4.20 -0.83
C LEU A 73 -14.80 -3.75 0.25
N ALA A 74 -14.87 -4.44 1.39
CA ALA A 74 -15.68 -4.09 2.55
C ALA A 74 -15.01 -3.07 3.48
N ARG A 75 -13.75 -2.66 3.22
CA ARG A 75 -13.02 -1.68 4.02
C ARG A 75 -13.83 -0.39 4.20
N GLY A 76 -13.92 0.11 5.44
CA GLY A 76 -14.65 1.33 5.77
C GLY A 76 -16.17 1.26 5.62
N LYS A 77 -16.76 0.11 5.30
CA LYS A 77 -18.22 -0.05 5.22
C LYS A 77 -18.78 -0.63 6.51
N SER A 78 -20.01 -0.21 6.83
CA SER A 78 -20.79 -0.87 7.87
C SER A 78 -21.01 -2.35 7.52
N ARG A 79 -20.69 -3.22 8.46
CA ARG A 79 -20.85 -4.67 8.31
C ARG A 79 -22.32 -5.04 8.57
N ARG A 80 -22.98 -5.55 7.53
CA ARG A 80 -24.35 -6.05 7.62
C ARG A 80 -24.38 -7.51 7.21
N LEU A 81 -25.37 -8.26 7.66
CA LEU A 81 -25.61 -9.64 7.23
C LEU A 81 -26.12 -9.66 5.78
N ARG A 82 -25.19 -9.67 4.83
CA ARG A 82 -25.44 -9.82 3.39
C ARG A 82 -24.30 -10.62 2.75
N ARG A 83 -24.58 -11.23 1.61
CA ARG A 83 -23.53 -11.91 0.84
C ARG A 83 -22.44 -10.91 0.47
N ALA A 84 -21.18 -11.25 0.82
CA ALA A 84 -20.02 -10.45 0.46
C ALA A 84 -19.59 -10.66 -0.99
N ILE A 85 -19.89 -11.84 -1.54
CA ILE A 85 -19.50 -12.26 -2.89
C ILE A 85 -20.77 -12.69 -3.63
N ASP A 86 -21.09 -11.99 -4.70
CA ASP A 86 -22.11 -12.29 -5.67
C ASP A 86 -21.53 -12.35 -7.09
N ARG A 87 -22.35 -12.54 -8.11
CA ARG A 87 -21.90 -12.60 -9.51
C ARG A 87 -21.21 -11.29 -9.94
N GLN A 88 -21.80 -10.16 -9.61
CA GLN A 88 -21.27 -8.85 -9.99
C GLN A 88 -19.91 -8.59 -9.33
N THR A 89 -19.77 -8.94 -8.06
CA THR A 89 -18.51 -8.82 -7.31
C THR A 89 -17.42 -9.71 -7.92
N ARG A 90 -17.76 -10.94 -8.33
CA ARG A 90 -16.80 -11.84 -8.99
C ARG A 90 -16.34 -11.31 -10.35
N GLU A 91 -17.25 -10.74 -11.13
CA GLU A 91 -16.93 -10.12 -12.42
C GLU A 91 -15.97 -8.95 -12.22
N LEU A 92 -16.22 -8.07 -11.23
CA LEU A 92 -15.34 -7.01 -10.84
C LEU A 92 -13.94 -7.54 -10.46
N PHE A 93 -13.88 -8.60 -9.65
CA PHE A 93 -12.60 -9.17 -9.22
C PHE A 93 -11.80 -9.76 -10.39
N ARG A 94 -12.46 -10.44 -11.33
CA ARG A 94 -11.81 -10.93 -12.55
C ARG A 94 -11.24 -9.78 -13.38
N GLU A 95 -12.03 -8.75 -13.61
CA GLU A 95 -11.59 -7.55 -14.33
C GLU A 95 -10.35 -6.93 -13.67
N ARG A 96 -10.40 -6.73 -12.35
CA ARG A 96 -9.26 -6.17 -11.61
C ARG A 96 -8.03 -7.05 -11.65
N LEU A 97 -8.17 -8.37 -11.49
CA LEU A 97 -7.05 -9.31 -11.52
C LEU A 97 -6.45 -9.46 -12.92
N SER A 98 -7.23 -9.33 -13.99
CA SER A 98 -6.73 -9.43 -15.37
C SER A 98 -5.67 -8.37 -15.70
N VAL A 99 -5.74 -7.20 -15.05
CA VAL A 99 -4.74 -6.11 -15.18
C VAL A 99 -3.35 -6.58 -14.76
N LEU A 100 -3.27 -7.56 -13.83
CA LEU A 100 -2.01 -8.12 -13.37
C LEU A 100 -1.30 -9.00 -14.43
N ARG A 101 -2.04 -9.54 -15.40
CA ARG A 101 -1.53 -10.45 -16.43
C ARG A 101 -0.81 -11.69 -15.85
N LEU A 102 -1.31 -12.18 -14.71
CA LEU A 102 -0.77 -13.33 -13.97
C LEU A 102 -1.68 -14.56 -14.06
N GLY A 103 -2.79 -14.51 -14.81
CA GLY A 103 -3.79 -15.57 -14.92
C GLY A 103 -4.63 -15.78 -13.66
N LEU A 104 -4.53 -14.87 -12.69
CA LEU A 104 -5.22 -14.97 -11.38
C LEU A 104 -6.73 -14.73 -11.49
N GLU A 105 -7.20 -14.07 -12.54
CA GLU A 105 -8.62 -13.89 -12.86
C GLU A 105 -9.38 -15.21 -13.01
N ASN A 106 -8.66 -16.30 -13.35
CA ASN A 106 -9.22 -17.64 -13.47
C ASN A 106 -9.07 -18.48 -12.20
N ARG A 107 -8.45 -17.94 -11.16
CA ARG A 107 -8.06 -18.64 -9.92
C ARG A 107 -8.69 -18.05 -8.67
N LEU A 108 -9.86 -17.39 -8.78
CA LEU A 108 -10.54 -16.72 -7.67
C LEU A 108 -10.81 -17.63 -6.46
N GLY A 109 -11.08 -18.91 -6.70
CA GLY A 109 -11.32 -19.92 -5.66
C GLY A 109 -10.06 -20.51 -5.03
N ASP A 110 -8.87 -20.21 -5.54
CA ASP A 110 -7.63 -20.71 -4.96
C ASP A 110 -7.32 -19.95 -3.65
N ARG A 111 -6.75 -20.65 -2.67
CA ARG A 111 -6.27 -20.00 -1.44
C ARG A 111 -5.13 -19.06 -1.77
N ILE A 112 -5.17 -17.85 -1.20
CA ILE A 112 -4.14 -16.84 -1.46
C ILE A 112 -2.75 -17.30 -0.94
N GLY A 113 -2.72 -18.19 0.04
CA GLY A 113 -1.52 -18.84 0.55
C GLY A 113 -0.75 -19.67 -0.48
N LEU A 114 -1.40 -20.13 -1.55
CA LEU A 114 -0.77 -20.89 -2.64
C LEU A 114 -0.08 -20.01 -3.71
N LEU A 115 -0.22 -18.69 -3.60
CA LEU A 115 0.43 -17.76 -4.51
C LEU A 115 1.90 -17.58 -4.18
N SER A 116 2.74 -17.35 -5.21
CA SER A 116 4.12 -16.89 -4.99
C SER A 116 4.12 -15.53 -4.25
N GLY A 117 5.25 -15.19 -3.60
CA GLY A 117 5.39 -13.92 -2.89
C GLY A 117 5.04 -12.72 -3.77
N GLY A 118 5.54 -12.69 -5.02
CA GLY A 118 5.24 -11.60 -5.96
C GLY A 118 3.78 -11.56 -6.41
N GLN A 119 3.17 -12.72 -6.69
CA GLN A 119 1.74 -12.78 -7.01
C GLN A 119 0.90 -12.26 -5.84
N ARG A 120 1.22 -12.67 -4.61
CA ARG A 120 0.52 -12.23 -3.41
C ARG A 120 0.69 -10.73 -3.19
N GLN A 121 1.89 -10.20 -3.42
CA GLN A 121 2.16 -8.76 -3.32
C GLN A 121 1.37 -7.96 -4.37
N ALA A 122 1.30 -8.43 -5.61
CA ALA A 122 0.49 -7.81 -6.65
C ALA A 122 -1.01 -7.82 -6.29
N VAL A 123 -1.52 -8.92 -5.73
CA VAL A 123 -2.90 -8.98 -5.24
C VAL A 123 -3.11 -8.05 -4.05
N SER A 124 -2.16 -7.95 -3.10
CA SER A 124 -2.24 -7.02 -1.97
C SER A 124 -2.31 -5.56 -2.42
N LEU A 125 -1.51 -5.18 -3.41
CA LEU A 125 -1.55 -3.84 -4.00
C LEU A 125 -2.91 -3.57 -4.67
N LEU A 126 -3.43 -4.54 -5.42
CA LEU A 126 -4.74 -4.46 -6.05
C LEU A 126 -5.85 -4.30 -4.98
N MET A 127 -5.80 -5.11 -3.91
CA MET A 127 -6.73 -5.03 -2.79
C MET A 127 -6.71 -3.65 -2.13
N ALA A 128 -5.53 -3.04 -1.94
CA ALA A 128 -5.39 -1.69 -1.40
C ALA A 128 -6.06 -0.63 -2.28
N SER A 129 -6.11 -0.85 -3.61
CA SER A 129 -6.68 0.06 -4.60
C SER A 129 -8.14 -0.23 -4.98
N LEU A 130 -8.76 -1.32 -4.48
CA LEU A 130 -10.16 -1.69 -4.80
C LEU A 130 -11.17 -0.62 -4.38
N ARG A 131 -10.83 0.18 -3.38
CA ARG A 131 -11.63 1.30 -2.94
C ARG A 131 -10.82 2.59 -2.96
N PRO A 132 -11.45 3.71 -3.27
CA PRO A 132 -10.81 5.00 -3.10
C PRO A 132 -10.24 5.15 -1.70
N SER A 133 -9.06 5.74 -1.61
CA SER A 133 -8.41 6.13 -0.36
C SER A 133 -7.77 7.50 -0.55
N SER A 134 -7.63 8.24 0.54
CA SER A 134 -6.96 9.55 0.50
C SER A 134 -5.45 9.41 0.44
N ILE A 135 -4.92 8.32 1.02
CA ILE A 135 -3.50 8.02 1.04
C ILE A 135 -3.25 6.52 0.93
N LEU A 136 -2.25 6.15 0.13
CA LEU A 136 -1.72 4.80 0.02
C LEU A 136 -0.34 4.76 0.70
N LEU A 137 -0.19 3.91 1.71
CA LEU A 137 1.06 3.64 2.40
C LEU A 137 1.69 2.37 1.84
N LEU A 138 2.93 2.47 1.36
CA LEU A 138 3.73 1.37 0.83
C LEU A 138 4.95 1.18 1.73
N ASP A 139 4.98 0.08 2.47
CA ASP A 139 6.02 -0.22 3.45
C ASP A 139 6.98 -1.25 2.86
N GLU A 140 8.08 -0.80 2.24
CA GLU A 140 9.12 -1.65 1.64
C GLU A 140 8.57 -2.84 0.82
N HIS A 141 7.47 -2.61 0.13
CA HIS A 141 6.60 -3.62 -0.46
C HIS A 141 7.24 -4.47 -1.57
N THR A 142 8.50 -4.23 -1.91
CA THR A 142 9.28 -5.01 -2.88
C THR A 142 10.55 -5.62 -2.28
N ALA A 143 10.86 -5.36 -1.01
CA ALA A 143 12.14 -5.75 -0.41
C ALA A 143 12.33 -7.28 -0.29
N ALA A 144 11.25 -8.03 -0.12
CA ALA A 144 11.28 -9.50 0.02
C ALA A 144 11.16 -10.26 -1.32
N LEU A 145 11.18 -9.53 -2.45
CA LEU A 145 10.98 -10.10 -3.79
C LEU A 145 12.31 -10.21 -4.54
N ASP A 146 12.40 -11.19 -5.44
CA ASP A 146 13.49 -11.24 -6.40
C ASP A 146 13.48 -10.01 -7.34
N PRO A 147 14.61 -9.63 -7.94
CA PRO A 147 14.73 -8.38 -8.69
C PRO A 147 13.72 -8.23 -9.85
N LYS A 148 13.41 -9.32 -10.56
CA LYS A 148 12.48 -9.30 -11.69
C LYS A 148 11.05 -9.07 -11.20
N THR A 149 10.66 -9.76 -10.15
CA THR A 149 9.34 -9.63 -9.54
C THR A 149 9.18 -8.25 -8.86
N ALA A 150 10.24 -7.75 -8.21
CA ALA A 150 10.25 -6.41 -7.63
C ALA A 150 10.02 -5.32 -8.69
N ALA A 151 10.70 -5.40 -9.83
CA ALA A 151 10.50 -4.47 -10.95
C ALA A 151 9.05 -4.50 -11.46
N PHE A 152 8.49 -5.69 -11.66
CA PHE A 152 7.10 -5.86 -12.06
C PHE A 152 6.11 -5.22 -11.05
N VAL A 153 6.31 -5.47 -9.75
CA VAL A 153 5.44 -4.90 -8.70
C VAL A 153 5.58 -3.37 -8.63
N LEU A 154 6.78 -2.81 -8.85
CA LEU A 154 7.00 -1.36 -8.91
C LEU A 154 6.28 -0.72 -10.11
N GLU A 155 6.38 -1.32 -11.31
CA GLU A 155 5.64 -0.85 -12.48
C GLU A 155 4.13 -0.88 -12.26
N LEU A 156 3.63 -1.96 -11.66
CA LEU A 156 2.22 -2.07 -11.29
C LEU A 156 1.83 -0.99 -10.28
N THR A 157 2.67 -0.74 -9.28
CA THR A 157 2.47 0.31 -8.27
C THR A 157 2.35 1.69 -8.94
N ASP A 158 3.28 2.02 -9.82
CA ASP A 158 3.29 3.30 -10.53
C ASP A 158 2.02 3.49 -11.38
N ARG A 159 1.59 2.42 -12.07
CA ARG A 159 0.34 2.42 -12.82
C ARG A 159 -0.88 2.67 -11.93
N VAL A 160 -1.03 1.89 -10.86
CA VAL A 160 -2.16 2.02 -9.91
C VAL A 160 -2.21 3.42 -9.28
N VAL A 161 -1.05 3.96 -8.91
CA VAL A 161 -0.93 5.30 -8.31
C VAL A 161 -1.33 6.38 -9.31
N LYS A 162 -0.86 6.29 -10.56
CA LYS A 162 -1.15 7.27 -11.61
C LYS A 162 -2.62 7.24 -12.06
N GLU A 163 -3.13 6.05 -12.34
CA GLU A 163 -4.53 5.86 -12.77
C GLU A 163 -5.51 6.27 -11.66
N GLY A 164 -5.22 5.90 -10.41
CA GLY A 164 -6.01 6.25 -9.23
C GLY A 164 -5.79 7.67 -8.72
N ARG A 165 -4.80 8.41 -9.24
CA ARG A 165 -4.35 9.72 -8.73
C ARG A 165 -4.14 9.70 -7.21
N LEU A 166 -3.53 8.62 -6.72
CA LEU A 166 -3.42 8.36 -5.29
C LEU A 166 -2.27 9.19 -4.68
N THR A 167 -2.55 9.87 -3.58
CA THR A 167 -1.48 10.38 -2.72
C THR A 167 -0.78 9.19 -2.08
N THR A 168 0.52 9.03 -2.34
CA THR A 168 1.25 7.83 -1.93
C THR A 168 2.48 8.19 -1.10
N LEU A 169 2.65 7.50 0.02
CA LEU A 169 3.89 7.43 0.78
C LEU A 169 4.53 6.06 0.57
N MET A 170 5.73 6.04 0.01
CA MET A 170 6.49 4.82 -0.24
C MET A 170 7.77 4.82 0.59
N VAL A 171 7.86 3.91 1.53
CA VAL A 171 9.12 3.62 2.25
C VAL A 171 9.94 2.65 1.42
N THR A 172 11.21 2.97 1.23
CA THR A 172 12.17 2.11 0.53
C THR A 172 13.57 2.27 1.09
N HIS A 173 14.39 1.22 1.01
CA HIS A 173 15.82 1.28 1.27
C HIS A 173 16.65 1.64 0.03
N SER A 174 16.05 1.55 -1.17
CA SER A 174 16.72 1.85 -2.41
C SER A 174 16.68 3.34 -2.71
N MET A 175 17.83 4.00 -2.68
CA MET A 175 17.97 5.40 -3.09
C MET A 175 17.48 5.59 -4.52
N ARG A 176 17.84 4.67 -5.42
CA ARG A 176 17.40 4.70 -6.81
C ARG A 176 15.87 4.67 -6.94
N GLN A 177 15.19 3.73 -6.27
CA GLN A 177 13.73 3.71 -6.27
C GLN A 177 13.13 5.00 -5.71
N ALA A 178 13.74 5.58 -4.67
CA ALA A 178 13.29 6.83 -4.09
C ALA A 178 13.38 8.01 -5.07
N LEU A 179 14.33 7.97 -6.00
CA LEU A 179 14.51 8.99 -7.04
C LEU A 179 13.74 8.68 -8.32
N ASP A 180 13.56 7.41 -8.69
CA ASP A 180 12.84 7.02 -9.90
C ASP A 180 11.31 7.18 -9.72
N TYR A 181 10.80 6.99 -8.49
CA TYR A 181 9.37 7.02 -8.19
C TYR A 181 8.99 8.17 -7.27
N GLY A 182 7.85 8.81 -7.57
CA GLY A 182 7.30 9.90 -6.79
C GLY A 182 7.88 11.30 -7.14
N THR A 183 7.40 12.32 -6.45
CA THR A 183 7.67 13.74 -6.73
C THR A 183 8.40 14.45 -5.59
N ARG A 184 8.56 13.81 -4.45
CA ARG A 184 9.23 14.35 -3.25
C ARG A 184 9.96 13.21 -2.54
N THR A 185 11.14 13.49 -2.01
CA THR A 185 11.95 12.56 -1.24
C THR A 185 12.22 13.13 0.14
N VAL A 186 11.87 12.35 1.17
CA VAL A 186 12.09 12.68 2.58
C VAL A 186 13.05 11.67 3.17
N MET A 187 14.11 12.13 3.83
CA MET A 187 15.05 11.26 4.53
C MET A 187 14.88 11.41 6.04
N LEU A 188 14.72 10.26 6.69
CA LEU A 188 14.64 10.16 8.14
C LEU A 188 15.97 9.65 8.71
N HIS A 189 16.41 10.26 9.82
CA HIS A 189 17.53 9.81 10.62
C HIS A 189 17.21 10.03 12.10
N GLN A 190 17.29 8.97 12.92
CA GLN A 190 17.02 9.01 14.36
C GLN A 190 15.70 9.72 14.73
N GLY A 191 14.62 9.43 13.97
CA GLY A 191 13.30 10.00 14.19
C GLY A 191 13.11 11.44 13.70
N GLN A 192 14.12 12.04 13.05
CA GLN A 192 14.07 13.40 12.54
C GLN A 192 14.13 13.42 11.01
N VAL A 193 13.48 14.42 10.40
CA VAL A 193 13.62 14.71 8.97
C VAL A 193 14.93 15.47 8.77
N VAL A 194 15.87 14.84 8.05
CA VAL A 194 17.18 15.43 7.75
C VAL A 194 17.31 15.93 6.31
N LEU A 195 16.43 15.47 5.42
CA LEU A 195 16.33 15.93 4.04
C LEU A 195 14.87 15.92 3.61
N ASP A 196 14.46 16.96 2.91
CA ASP A 196 13.13 17.07 2.32
C ASP A 196 13.22 17.86 1.02
N VAL A 197 13.20 17.15 -0.10
CA VAL A 197 13.46 17.72 -1.43
C VAL A 197 12.37 17.35 -2.42
N SER A 198 12.05 18.28 -3.32
CA SER A 198 11.04 18.10 -4.36
C SER A 198 11.43 18.88 -5.64
N GLY A 199 10.72 18.64 -6.74
CA GLY A 199 10.91 19.37 -7.98
C GLY A 199 12.35 19.32 -8.51
N GLU A 200 12.90 20.49 -8.90
CA GLU A 200 14.24 20.59 -9.48
C GLU A 200 15.37 20.19 -8.54
N GLU A 201 15.23 20.50 -7.25
CA GLU A 201 16.23 20.12 -6.25
C GLU A 201 16.36 18.60 -6.15
N ARG A 202 15.23 17.88 -6.15
CA ARG A 202 15.21 16.42 -6.19
C ARG A 202 15.80 15.86 -7.49
N ALA A 203 15.55 16.50 -8.63
CA ALA A 203 16.06 16.06 -9.94
C ALA A 203 17.58 16.15 -10.07
N ARG A 204 18.24 16.94 -9.21
CA ARG A 204 19.71 17.09 -9.17
C ARG A 204 20.40 16.07 -8.27
N LEU A 205 19.62 15.27 -7.52
CA LEU A 205 20.19 14.22 -6.68
C LEU A 205 20.65 13.05 -7.54
N GLU A 206 21.89 12.64 -7.36
CA GLU A 206 22.48 11.43 -7.93
C GLU A 206 22.65 10.37 -6.84
N VAL A 207 22.63 9.07 -7.23
CA VAL A 207 22.80 7.92 -6.33
C VAL A 207 24.26 7.49 -6.28
#